data_3523b56686524c69b8f696ebf0d6cc41
#
_entry.id   3523b56686524c69b8f696ebf0d6cc41
#
_cell.length_a   1.000
_cell.length_b   1.000
_cell.length_c   1.000
_cell.angle_alpha   90.00
_cell.angle_beta   90.00
_cell.angle_gamma   90.00
#
_symmetry.space_group_name_H-M   'P 1'
#
loop_
_entity.id
_entity.type
_entity.pdbx_description
1 polymer ?
#
loop_
_entity_poly.entity_id
_entity_poly.type
_entity_poly.pdbx_seq_one_letter_code
_entity_poly.pdbx_strand_id
1 'polypeptide(L)'
;MTLSMFGYASTDAFIKFIGLILPLSEILFIRGIIAVFLLFLLCYLRNEVFVSINKNQYKFISLRIFGDVGCTVLFLTALINMKLANATAILQCLPLALTFCAVIFLKEKVGWRRWSAIIIGFFGVLIIIKPNSDGFNYYSLFAIGAVFFIVLRDLTTKKLDPGIPSTFISLITAISVTFTGIIFSPFQNWVIPSVEIFLSLAATAVFLIFGILFNVMCMRIGEVGFVVPFRYSIIIFAILYGVIFYNEIPDLSMVAGTVIIISTGLYTFYREKFTKSKNLQ
;
A
#
# COMPACT_ATOMS: atom_id res chain seq x y z
N MET A 1 12.68 1.58 2.29
CA MET A 1 11.52 1.12 1.48
C MET A 1 11.44 -0.40 1.38
N THR A 2 12.48 -1.15 1.03
CA THR A 2 12.44 -2.64 0.95
C THR A 2 11.95 -3.30 2.25
N LEU A 3 12.42 -2.84 3.43
CA LEU A 3 11.92 -3.32 4.72
C LEU A 3 10.43 -3.04 4.92
N SER A 4 9.95 -1.87 4.44
CA SER A 4 8.52 -1.57 4.45
C SER A 4 7.73 -2.54 3.57
N MET A 5 8.25 -2.86 2.39
CA MET A 5 7.62 -3.81 1.46
C MET A 5 7.60 -5.25 2.02
N PHE A 6 8.66 -5.65 2.71
CA PHE A 6 8.68 -6.91 3.46
C PHE A 6 7.58 -6.94 4.52
N GLY A 7 7.45 -5.87 5.33
CA GLY A 7 6.41 -5.76 6.35
C GLY A 7 5.00 -5.85 5.75
N TYR A 8 4.73 -5.13 4.66
CA TYR A 8 3.43 -5.20 3.99
C TYR A 8 3.17 -6.59 3.40
N ALA A 9 4.12 -7.18 2.67
CA ALA A 9 3.93 -8.50 2.08
C ALA A 9 3.69 -9.59 3.14
N SER A 10 4.41 -9.52 4.27
CA SER A 10 4.19 -10.43 5.40
C SER A 10 2.79 -10.25 6.00
N THR A 11 2.37 -8.99 6.22
CA THR A 11 1.02 -8.68 6.66
C THR A 11 -0.03 -9.25 5.70
N ASP A 12 0.14 -9.04 4.40
CA ASP A 12 -0.80 -9.47 3.36
C ASP A 12 -0.91 -11.00 3.30
N ALA A 13 0.22 -11.69 3.43
CA ALA A 13 0.23 -13.15 3.49
C ALA A 13 -0.60 -13.66 4.68
N PHE A 14 -0.33 -13.20 5.90
CA PHE A 14 -1.12 -13.60 7.07
C PHE A 14 -2.61 -13.26 6.94
N ILE A 15 -2.94 -12.05 6.45
CA ILE A 15 -4.34 -11.63 6.28
C ILE A 15 -5.06 -12.51 5.27
N LYS A 16 -4.41 -12.93 4.20
CA LYS A 16 -5.02 -13.83 3.24
C LYS A 16 -5.43 -15.16 3.89
N PHE A 17 -4.59 -15.70 4.78
CA PHE A 17 -4.93 -16.89 5.56
C PHE A 17 -6.09 -16.65 6.53
N ILE A 18 -5.99 -15.60 7.34
CA ILE A 18 -6.96 -15.27 8.37
C ILE A 18 -8.31 -14.88 7.74
N GLY A 19 -8.31 -14.21 6.58
CA GLY A 19 -9.50 -13.78 5.86
C GLY A 19 -10.38 -14.90 5.31
N LEU A 20 -9.89 -16.16 5.31
CA LEU A 20 -10.72 -17.33 5.03
C LEU A 20 -11.57 -17.75 6.24
N ILE A 21 -11.24 -17.26 7.44
CA ILE A 21 -11.83 -17.69 8.72
C ILE A 21 -12.58 -16.54 9.38
N LEU A 22 -11.99 -15.36 9.40
CA LEU A 22 -12.55 -14.19 10.04
C LEU A 22 -13.02 -13.14 9.02
N PRO A 23 -14.10 -12.43 9.32
CA PRO A 23 -14.55 -11.31 8.49
C PRO A 23 -13.57 -10.14 8.55
N LEU A 24 -13.53 -9.35 7.47
CA LEU A 24 -12.58 -8.25 7.32
C LEU A 24 -12.67 -7.21 8.45
N SER A 25 -13.89 -6.89 8.93
CA SER A 25 -14.08 -5.93 10.01
C SER A 25 -13.41 -6.37 11.31
N GLU A 26 -13.50 -7.65 11.63
CA GLU A 26 -12.89 -8.24 12.82
C GLU A 26 -11.36 -8.26 12.72
N ILE A 27 -10.83 -8.61 11.55
CA ILE A 27 -9.39 -8.55 11.27
C ILE A 27 -8.87 -7.12 11.48
N LEU A 28 -9.55 -6.12 10.90
CA LEU A 28 -9.16 -4.72 11.04
C LEU A 28 -9.21 -4.23 12.49
N PHE A 29 -10.20 -4.68 13.26
CA PHE A 29 -10.38 -4.29 14.65
C PHE A 29 -9.31 -4.91 15.56
N ILE A 30 -9.20 -6.25 15.58
CA ILE A 30 -8.30 -6.95 16.52
C ILE A 30 -6.84 -6.60 16.26
N ARG A 31 -6.37 -6.76 15.00
CA ARG A 31 -4.99 -6.39 14.67
C ARG A 31 -4.76 -4.89 14.87
N GLY A 32 -5.81 -4.08 14.60
CA GLY A 32 -5.75 -2.64 14.73
C GLY A 32 -5.54 -2.20 16.18
N ILE A 33 -6.26 -2.78 17.16
CA ILE A 33 -6.05 -2.52 18.59
C ILE A 33 -4.59 -2.82 18.98
N ILE A 34 -4.05 -3.96 18.55
CA ILE A 34 -2.67 -4.35 18.84
C ILE A 34 -1.69 -3.34 18.23
N ALA A 35 -1.91 -2.95 16.96
CA ALA A 35 -1.07 -1.97 16.29
C ALA A 35 -1.14 -0.59 16.94
N VAL A 36 -2.35 -0.13 17.32
CA VAL A 36 -2.55 1.14 18.03
C VAL A 36 -1.84 1.14 19.38
N PHE A 37 -1.97 0.06 20.15
CA PHE A 37 -1.28 -0.07 21.44
C PHE A 37 0.23 0.02 21.28
N LEU A 38 0.82 -0.72 20.35
CA LEU A 38 2.27 -0.73 20.13
C LEU A 38 2.77 0.60 19.59
N LEU A 39 2.04 1.24 18.66
CA LEU A 39 2.38 2.57 18.14
C LEU A 39 2.23 3.66 19.20
N PHE A 40 1.20 3.57 20.04
CA PHE A 40 1.00 4.49 21.16
C PHE A 40 2.17 4.37 22.15
N LEU A 41 2.56 3.15 22.51
CA LEU A 41 3.72 2.91 23.37
C LEU A 41 5.00 3.50 22.76
N LEU A 42 5.20 3.33 21.45
CA LEU A 42 6.35 3.90 20.73
C LEU A 42 6.32 5.44 20.75
N CYS A 43 5.16 6.05 20.51
CA CYS A 43 5.00 7.52 20.59
C CYS A 43 5.23 8.01 22.02
N TYR A 44 4.76 7.29 23.02
CA TYR A 44 4.95 7.64 24.43
C TYR A 44 6.44 7.61 24.83
N LEU A 45 7.15 6.54 24.48
CA LEU A 45 8.59 6.40 24.76
C LEU A 45 9.44 7.46 24.04
N ARG A 46 8.95 8.02 22.91
CA ARG A 46 9.64 9.09 22.17
C ARG A 46 9.18 10.49 22.51
N ASN A 47 8.25 10.64 23.47
CA ASN A 47 7.59 11.91 23.80
C ASN A 47 6.92 12.59 22.57
N GLU A 48 6.36 11.80 21.66
CA GLU A 48 5.74 12.24 20.41
C GLU A 48 4.20 12.14 20.45
N VAL A 49 3.58 11.95 21.62
CA VAL A 49 2.11 11.82 21.77
C VAL A 49 1.40 13.16 21.62
N PHE A 50 1.97 14.21 22.20
CA PHE A 50 1.38 15.55 22.19
C PHE A 50 2.07 16.42 21.15
N VAL A 51 1.51 16.43 19.93
CA VAL A 51 2.03 17.21 18.82
C VAL A 51 1.13 18.39 18.52
N SER A 52 1.69 19.58 18.50
CA SER A 52 0.96 20.77 18.06
C SER A 52 0.79 20.74 16.55
N ILE A 53 -0.44 20.68 16.08
CA ILE A 53 -0.78 20.60 14.65
C ILE A 53 -1.35 21.94 14.21
N ASN A 54 -0.72 22.54 13.21
CA ASN A 54 -1.24 23.75 12.58
C ASN A 54 -2.59 23.45 11.87
N LYS A 55 -3.56 24.39 11.96
CA LYS A 55 -4.89 24.25 11.36
C LYS A 55 -4.85 23.84 9.87
N ASN A 56 -3.89 24.35 9.13
CA ASN A 56 -3.73 24.02 7.71
C ASN A 56 -3.34 22.56 7.45
N GLN A 57 -2.78 21.87 8.44
CA GLN A 57 -2.36 20.48 8.32
C GLN A 57 -3.51 19.48 8.49
N TYR A 58 -4.60 19.88 9.18
CA TYR A 58 -5.76 18.98 9.37
C TYR A 58 -6.35 18.49 8.04
N LYS A 59 -6.38 19.34 7.01
CA LYS A 59 -6.85 18.95 5.67
C LYS A 59 -6.00 17.81 5.09
N PHE A 60 -4.68 17.90 5.19
CA PHE A 60 -3.79 16.87 4.65
C PHE A 60 -3.83 15.58 5.47
N ILE A 61 -3.97 15.68 6.79
CA ILE A 61 -4.16 14.54 7.69
C ILE A 61 -5.47 13.83 7.37
N SER A 62 -6.58 14.54 7.21
CA SER A 62 -7.89 13.97 6.88
C SER A 62 -7.88 13.28 5.52
N LEU A 63 -7.29 13.91 4.48
CA LEU A 63 -7.15 13.31 3.16
C LEU A 63 -6.27 12.07 3.19
N ARG A 64 -5.21 12.07 4.01
CA ARG A 64 -4.35 10.90 4.20
C ARG A 64 -5.12 9.76 4.86
N ILE A 65 -5.88 10.05 5.93
CA ILE A 65 -6.72 9.07 6.63
C ILE A 65 -7.74 8.47 5.65
N PHE A 66 -8.42 9.30 4.89
CA PHE A 66 -9.38 8.85 3.88
C PHE A 66 -8.72 7.96 2.82
N GLY A 67 -7.53 8.33 2.36
CA GLY A 67 -6.73 7.53 1.46
C GLY A 67 -6.34 6.18 2.05
N ASP A 68 -5.95 6.15 3.32
CA ASP A 68 -5.47 4.94 3.98
C ASP A 68 -6.62 3.98 4.33
N VAL A 69 -7.74 4.50 4.80
CA VAL A 69 -8.98 3.71 5.03
C VAL A 69 -9.48 3.13 3.70
N GLY A 70 -9.61 3.97 2.66
CA GLY A 70 -10.08 3.53 1.35
C GLY A 70 -9.19 2.46 0.73
N CYS A 71 -7.86 2.67 0.74
CA CYS A 71 -6.94 1.66 0.20
C CYS A 71 -6.97 0.36 1.01
N THR A 72 -7.06 0.43 2.34
CA THR A 72 -7.08 -0.75 3.21
C THR A 72 -8.32 -1.59 2.95
N VAL A 73 -9.51 -0.99 2.94
CA VAL A 73 -10.77 -1.71 2.71
C VAL A 73 -10.76 -2.35 1.31
N LEU A 74 -10.47 -1.57 0.27
CA LEU A 74 -10.50 -2.07 -1.09
C LEU A 74 -9.42 -3.13 -1.35
N PHE A 75 -8.19 -2.88 -0.92
CA PHE A 75 -7.09 -3.81 -1.16
C PHE A 75 -7.27 -5.12 -0.40
N LEU A 76 -7.64 -5.08 0.88
CA LEU A 76 -7.83 -6.30 1.66
C LEU A 76 -9.02 -7.11 1.17
N THR A 77 -10.10 -6.45 0.72
CA THR A 77 -11.20 -7.14 0.06
C THR A 77 -10.74 -7.86 -1.21
N ALA A 78 -9.91 -7.21 -2.03
CA ALA A 78 -9.31 -7.86 -3.20
C ALA A 78 -8.38 -9.01 -2.81
N LEU A 79 -7.51 -8.80 -1.82
CA LEU A 79 -6.50 -9.75 -1.37
C LEU A 79 -7.10 -11.08 -0.90
N ILE A 80 -8.18 -11.02 -0.11
CA ILE A 80 -8.87 -12.21 0.39
C ILE A 80 -9.48 -13.02 -0.76
N ASN A 81 -9.97 -12.35 -1.81
CA ASN A 81 -10.72 -12.96 -2.90
C ASN A 81 -9.90 -13.20 -4.19
N MET A 82 -8.60 -12.93 -4.16
CA MET A 82 -7.67 -13.09 -5.29
C MET A 82 -6.41 -13.86 -4.89
N LYS A 83 -5.64 -14.34 -5.87
CA LYS A 83 -4.27 -14.81 -5.62
C LYS A 83 -3.41 -13.67 -5.08
N LEU A 84 -2.62 -13.94 -4.05
CA LEU A 84 -1.74 -12.95 -3.39
C LEU A 84 -0.84 -12.23 -4.41
N ALA A 85 -0.20 -13.00 -5.28
CA ALA A 85 0.69 -12.45 -6.32
C ALA A 85 -0.06 -11.55 -7.31
N ASN A 86 -1.29 -11.91 -7.73
CA ASN A 86 -2.08 -11.10 -8.67
C ASN A 86 -2.52 -9.77 -8.05
N ALA A 87 -3.05 -9.79 -6.82
CA ALA A 87 -3.46 -8.59 -6.10
C ALA A 87 -2.27 -7.64 -5.92
N THR A 88 -1.11 -8.18 -5.50
CA THR A 88 0.11 -7.41 -5.32
C THR A 88 0.68 -6.88 -6.64
N ALA A 89 0.60 -7.67 -7.73
CA ALA A 89 1.08 -7.25 -9.05
C ALA A 89 0.29 -6.04 -9.59
N ILE A 90 -1.02 -5.96 -9.35
CA ILE A 90 -1.83 -4.79 -9.73
C ILE A 90 -1.32 -3.53 -8.99
N LEU A 91 -0.94 -3.64 -7.72
CA LEU A 91 -0.38 -2.51 -6.99
C LEU A 91 0.96 -2.00 -7.55
N GLN A 92 1.64 -2.78 -8.37
CA GLN A 92 2.89 -2.34 -8.99
C GLN A 92 2.70 -1.24 -10.06
N CYS A 93 1.46 -0.96 -10.47
CA CYS A 93 1.19 0.24 -11.29
C CYS A 93 1.27 1.55 -10.47
N LEU A 94 1.39 1.48 -9.15
CA LEU A 94 1.45 2.64 -8.26
C LEU A 94 2.51 3.69 -8.66
N PRO A 95 3.77 3.33 -9.01
CA PRO A 95 4.74 4.33 -9.48
C PRO A 95 4.29 5.08 -10.72
N LEU A 96 3.63 4.39 -11.65
CA LEU A 96 3.08 4.99 -12.87
C LEU A 96 1.88 5.89 -12.55
N ALA A 97 0.99 5.43 -11.66
CA ALA A 97 -0.15 6.21 -11.19
C ALA A 97 0.29 7.46 -10.42
N LEU A 98 1.34 7.38 -9.59
CA LEU A 98 1.94 8.54 -8.91
C LEU A 98 2.50 9.54 -9.93
N THR A 99 3.20 9.08 -10.97
CA THR A 99 3.71 9.94 -12.04
C THR A 99 2.58 10.61 -12.80
N PHE A 100 1.54 9.86 -13.16
CA PHE A 100 0.34 10.39 -13.82
C PHE A 100 -0.34 11.48 -12.99
N CYS A 101 -0.54 11.23 -11.70
CA CYS A 101 -1.14 12.21 -10.79
C CYS A 101 -0.25 13.44 -10.58
N ALA A 102 1.08 13.29 -10.57
CA ALA A 102 2.00 14.42 -10.50
C ALA A 102 1.85 15.35 -11.70
N VAL A 103 1.63 14.80 -12.91
CA VAL A 103 1.35 15.60 -14.11
C VAL A 103 0.06 16.41 -13.96
N ILE A 104 -1.01 15.78 -13.52
CA ILE A 104 -2.34 16.43 -13.44
C ILE A 104 -2.40 17.42 -12.29
N PHE A 105 -1.99 17.04 -11.10
CA PHE A 105 -2.18 17.83 -9.88
C PHE A 105 -1.03 18.78 -9.56
N LEU A 106 0.19 18.45 -9.95
CA LEU A 106 1.37 19.30 -9.75
C LEU A 106 1.77 20.05 -11.01
N LYS A 107 1.05 19.83 -12.14
CA LYS A 107 1.32 20.45 -13.46
C LYS A 107 2.77 20.23 -13.92
N GLU A 108 3.38 19.11 -13.53
CA GLU A 108 4.72 18.75 -13.98
C GLU A 108 4.72 18.51 -15.50
N LYS A 109 5.68 19.14 -16.21
CA LYS A 109 5.83 18.91 -17.65
C LYS A 109 6.43 17.52 -17.87
N VAL A 110 5.64 16.62 -18.43
CA VAL A 110 6.03 15.26 -18.73
C VAL A 110 6.19 15.09 -20.25
N GLY A 111 7.39 14.69 -20.66
CA GLY A 111 7.68 14.40 -22.07
C GLY A 111 6.95 13.15 -22.58
N TRP A 112 6.79 13.06 -23.92
CA TRP A 112 6.08 11.96 -24.59
C TRP A 112 6.55 10.56 -24.18
N ARG A 113 7.85 10.41 -23.87
CA ARG A 113 8.44 9.12 -23.45
C ARG A 113 7.93 8.65 -22.08
N ARG A 114 7.60 9.55 -21.16
CA ARG A 114 6.97 9.22 -19.89
C ARG A 114 5.50 8.80 -20.10
N TRP A 115 4.81 9.49 -21.01
CA TRP A 115 3.47 9.10 -21.40
C TRP A 115 3.43 7.70 -22.02
N SER A 116 4.37 7.38 -22.90
CA SER A 116 4.45 6.02 -23.47
C SER A 116 4.72 4.96 -22.40
N ALA A 117 5.60 5.22 -21.43
CA ALA A 117 5.84 4.30 -20.31
C ALA A 117 4.60 4.08 -19.46
N ILE A 118 3.81 5.13 -19.16
CA ILE A 118 2.55 5.03 -18.42
C ILE A 118 1.55 4.16 -19.20
N ILE A 119 1.39 4.40 -20.49
CA ILE A 119 0.46 3.65 -21.34
C ILE A 119 0.88 2.17 -21.42
N ILE A 120 2.16 1.88 -21.68
CA ILE A 120 2.66 0.51 -21.75
C ILE A 120 2.50 -0.21 -20.40
N GLY A 121 2.79 0.47 -19.28
CA GLY A 121 2.59 -0.08 -17.95
C GLY A 121 1.12 -0.37 -17.65
N PHE A 122 0.19 0.46 -18.13
CA PHE A 122 -1.24 0.19 -18.03
C PHE A 122 -1.66 -1.06 -18.81
N PHE A 123 -1.10 -1.29 -19.99
CA PHE A 123 -1.30 -2.55 -20.71
C PHE A 123 -0.78 -3.76 -19.91
N GLY A 124 0.35 -3.60 -19.20
CA GLY A 124 0.85 -4.64 -18.29
C GLY A 124 -0.20 -5.01 -17.21
N VAL A 125 -0.90 -4.02 -16.64
CA VAL A 125 -2.00 -4.27 -15.68
C VAL A 125 -3.15 -5.03 -16.35
N LEU A 126 -3.55 -4.63 -17.57
CA LEU A 126 -4.62 -5.32 -18.30
C LEU A 126 -4.27 -6.79 -18.61
N ILE A 127 -3.01 -7.10 -18.89
CA ILE A 127 -2.54 -8.49 -19.10
C ILE A 127 -2.70 -9.32 -17.83
N ILE A 128 -2.44 -8.74 -16.63
CA ILE A 128 -2.63 -9.42 -15.35
C ILE A 128 -4.11 -9.64 -15.05
N ILE A 129 -4.95 -8.64 -15.32
CA ILE A 129 -6.37 -8.65 -14.99
C ILE A 129 -7.17 -9.57 -15.91
N LYS A 130 -6.76 -9.70 -17.17
CA LYS A 130 -7.46 -10.51 -18.20
C LYS A 130 -8.95 -10.18 -18.30
N PRO A 131 -9.37 -8.94 -18.62
CA PRO A 131 -10.73 -8.48 -18.44
C PRO A 131 -11.78 -9.22 -19.30
N ASN A 132 -11.38 -9.88 -20.38
CA ASN A 132 -12.27 -10.57 -21.33
C ASN A 132 -12.10 -12.10 -21.32
N SER A 133 -11.60 -12.68 -20.23
CA SER A 133 -11.41 -14.14 -20.11
C SER A 133 -12.27 -14.71 -18.98
N ASP A 134 -12.54 -16.03 -19.06
CA ASP A 134 -13.20 -16.78 -17.98
C ASP A 134 -12.47 -16.71 -16.64
N GLY A 135 -11.24 -16.18 -16.62
CA GLY A 135 -10.43 -15.93 -15.43
C GLY A 135 -10.53 -14.50 -14.88
N PHE A 136 -11.43 -13.65 -15.42
CA PHE A 136 -11.62 -12.30 -14.88
C PHE A 136 -12.18 -12.36 -13.45
N ASN A 137 -11.43 -11.76 -12.54
CA ASN A 137 -11.87 -11.63 -11.16
C ASN A 137 -12.34 -10.19 -10.90
N TYR A 138 -13.63 -10.01 -10.59
CA TYR A 138 -14.23 -8.71 -10.29
C TYR A 138 -13.48 -7.94 -9.21
N TYR A 139 -12.88 -8.64 -8.25
CA TYR A 139 -12.08 -8.01 -7.20
C TYR A 139 -10.80 -7.33 -7.69
N SER A 140 -10.38 -7.56 -8.94
CA SER A 140 -9.30 -6.78 -9.57
C SER A 140 -9.63 -5.29 -9.65
N LEU A 141 -10.91 -4.92 -9.79
CA LEU A 141 -11.35 -3.54 -9.78
C LEU A 141 -11.16 -2.89 -8.41
N PHE A 142 -11.32 -3.65 -7.33
CA PHE A 142 -11.03 -3.18 -5.98
C PHE A 142 -9.53 -2.91 -5.80
N ALA A 143 -8.66 -3.78 -6.33
CA ALA A 143 -7.22 -3.56 -6.30
C ALA A 143 -6.82 -2.29 -7.09
N ILE A 144 -7.42 -2.04 -8.25
CA ILE A 144 -7.22 -0.78 -9.00
C ILE A 144 -7.71 0.43 -8.20
N GLY A 145 -8.91 0.34 -7.61
CA GLY A 145 -9.44 1.40 -6.73
C GLY A 145 -8.49 1.69 -5.57
N ALA A 146 -7.91 0.66 -4.95
CA ALA A 146 -6.93 0.83 -3.89
C ALA A 146 -5.71 1.63 -4.34
N VAL A 147 -5.25 1.48 -5.59
CA VAL A 147 -4.12 2.28 -6.13
C VAL A 147 -4.41 3.77 -6.07
N PHE A 148 -5.61 4.22 -6.43
CA PHE A 148 -5.98 5.65 -6.34
C PHE A 148 -5.92 6.17 -4.91
N PHE A 149 -6.42 5.40 -3.95
CA PHE A 149 -6.36 5.76 -2.54
C PHE A 149 -4.94 5.76 -1.99
N ILE A 150 -4.08 4.82 -2.42
CA ILE A 150 -2.65 4.81 -2.06
C ILE A 150 -1.95 6.06 -2.61
N VAL A 151 -2.23 6.45 -3.86
CA VAL A 151 -1.69 7.69 -4.45
C VAL A 151 -2.09 8.90 -3.63
N LEU A 152 -3.38 9.01 -3.27
CA LEU A 152 -3.90 10.10 -2.43
C LEU A 152 -3.19 10.13 -1.08
N ARG A 153 -3.07 9.00 -0.40
CA ARG A 153 -2.36 8.83 0.87
C ARG A 153 -0.91 9.29 0.78
N ASP A 154 -0.19 8.82 -0.23
CA ASP A 154 1.24 9.07 -0.36
C ASP A 154 1.54 10.53 -0.75
N LEU A 155 0.76 11.13 -1.66
CA LEU A 155 0.89 12.54 -2.02
C LEU A 155 0.55 13.48 -0.86
N THR A 156 -0.47 13.16 -0.07
CA THR A 156 -0.81 13.94 1.12
C THR A 156 0.22 13.78 2.21
N THR A 157 0.80 12.58 2.39
CA THR A 157 1.89 12.33 3.33
C THR A 157 3.10 13.23 3.06
N LYS A 158 3.42 13.43 1.79
CA LYS A 158 4.55 14.28 1.40
C LYS A 158 4.31 15.77 1.70
N LYS A 159 3.04 16.20 1.76
CA LYS A 159 2.66 17.58 2.08
C LYS A 159 2.54 17.87 3.58
N LEU A 160 2.71 16.85 4.43
CA LEU A 160 2.67 17.04 5.88
C LEU A 160 3.92 17.79 6.35
N ASP A 161 3.70 18.64 7.35
CA ASP A 161 4.76 19.41 7.99
C ASP A 161 5.85 18.47 8.54
N PRO A 162 7.14 18.74 8.26
CA PRO A 162 8.27 17.98 8.82
C PRO A 162 8.27 17.91 10.36
N GLY A 163 7.71 18.91 11.03
CA GLY A 163 7.60 18.95 12.49
C GLY A 163 6.63 17.90 13.09
N ILE A 164 5.73 17.29 12.28
CA ILE A 164 4.85 16.24 12.77
C ILE A 164 5.59 14.90 12.73
N PRO A 165 5.79 14.17 13.86
CA PRO A 165 6.52 12.91 13.87
C PRO A 165 5.88 11.83 12.99
N SER A 166 6.70 11.00 12.35
CA SER A 166 6.19 9.90 11.51
C SER A 166 5.46 8.83 12.31
N THR A 167 5.88 8.60 13.56
CA THR A 167 5.23 7.71 14.54
C THR A 167 3.82 8.18 14.85
N PHE A 168 3.63 9.48 15.08
CA PHE A 168 2.32 10.10 15.34
C PHE A 168 1.38 9.96 14.13
N ILE A 169 1.89 10.21 12.91
CA ILE A 169 1.13 10.01 11.68
C ILE A 169 0.70 8.55 11.54
N SER A 170 1.59 7.61 11.85
CA SER A 170 1.30 6.17 11.80
C SER A 170 0.26 5.76 12.85
N LEU A 171 0.33 6.35 14.05
CA LEU A 171 -0.65 6.11 15.11
C LEU A 171 -2.06 6.56 14.72
N ILE A 172 -2.22 7.79 14.22
CA ILE A 172 -3.53 8.29 13.76
C ILE A 172 -4.09 7.40 12.64
N THR A 173 -3.24 6.98 11.71
CA THR A 173 -3.63 6.06 10.63
C THR A 173 -4.13 4.73 11.21
N ALA A 174 -3.39 4.12 12.14
CA ALA A 174 -3.79 2.86 12.76
C ALA A 174 -5.13 3.00 13.51
N ILE A 175 -5.32 4.09 14.26
CA ILE A 175 -6.59 4.39 14.95
C ILE A 175 -7.75 4.46 13.94
N SER A 176 -7.58 5.18 12.83
CA SER A 176 -8.62 5.37 11.83
C SER A 176 -9.02 4.06 11.15
N VAL A 177 -8.03 3.22 10.81
CA VAL A 177 -8.29 1.90 10.21
C VAL A 177 -8.97 0.96 11.22
N THR A 178 -8.58 1.01 12.50
CA THR A 178 -9.22 0.24 13.57
C THR A 178 -10.69 0.65 13.74
N PHE A 179 -10.95 1.95 13.70
CA PHE A 179 -12.33 2.49 13.78
C PHE A 179 -13.19 2.02 12.60
N THR A 180 -12.59 1.86 11.42
CA THR A 180 -13.29 1.29 10.26
C THR A 180 -13.77 -0.13 10.53
N GLY A 181 -12.99 -0.95 11.24
CA GLY A 181 -13.41 -2.27 11.68
C GLY A 181 -14.68 -2.23 12.54
N ILE A 182 -14.78 -1.25 13.47
CA ILE A 182 -15.98 -1.05 14.29
C ILE A 182 -17.18 -0.64 13.43
N ILE A 183 -16.99 0.31 12.49
CA ILE A 183 -18.08 0.79 11.63
C ILE A 183 -18.68 -0.34 10.79
N PHE A 184 -17.85 -1.25 10.29
CA PHE A 184 -18.31 -2.39 9.49
C PHE A 184 -18.77 -3.59 10.34
N SER A 185 -18.55 -3.60 11.65
CA SER A 185 -18.94 -4.72 12.52
C SER A 185 -20.43 -5.08 12.49
N PRO A 186 -21.39 -4.12 12.39
CA PRO A 186 -22.82 -4.48 12.35
C PRO A 186 -23.23 -5.25 11.09
N PHE A 187 -22.41 -5.21 10.04
CA PHE A 187 -22.67 -5.84 8.76
C PHE A 187 -22.02 -7.22 8.61
N GLN A 188 -21.27 -7.67 9.61
CA GLN A 188 -20.51 -8.92 9.55
C GLN A 188 -20.59 -9.66 10.90
N ASN A 189 -20.79 -10.97 10.82
CA ASN A 189 -20.85 -11.82 12.00
C ASN A 189 -19.43 -12.11 12.50
N TRP A 190 -19.07 -11.60 13.66
CA TRP A 190 -17.80 -11.85 14.31
C TRP A 190 -17.76 -13.22 14.97
N VAL A 191 -16.60 -13.85 14.93
CA VAL A 191 -16.34 -15.17 15.47
C VAL A 191 -15.17 -15.05 16.46
N ILE A 192 -15.27 -15.66 17.63
CA ILE A 192 -14.17 -15.63 18.60
C ILE A 192 -12.96 -16.34 17.99
N PRO A 193 -11.83 -15.65 17.76
CA PRO A 193 -10.65 -16.25 17.14
C PRO A 193 -10.01 -17.29 18.06
N SER A 194 -9.52 -18.39 17.49
CA SER A 194 -8.65 -19.33 18.21
C SER A 194 -7.35 -18.65 18.61
N VAL A 195 -6.62 -19.25 19.56
CA VAL A 195 -5.32 -18.73 20.02
C VAL A 195 -4.33 -18.60 18.85
N GLU A 196 -4.32 -19.55 17.92
CA GLU A 196 -3.44 -19.54 16.74
C GLU A 196 -3.76 -18.37 15.81
N ILE A 197 -5.05 -18.10 15.59
CA ILE A 197 -5.50 -16.97 14.76
C ILE A 197 -5.19 -15.65 15.47
N PHE A 198 -5.37 -15.59 16.78
CA PHE A 198 -5.02 -14.40 17.56
C PHE A 198 -3.51 -14.09 17.49
N LEU A 199 -2.64 -15.11 17.62
CA LEU A 199 -1.20 -14.96 17.46
C LEU A 199 -0.82 -14.52 16.03
N SER A 200 -1.52 -15.05 15.02
CA SER A 200 -1.36 -14.63 13.64
C SER A 200 -1.77 -13.17 13.43
N LEU A 201 -2.87 -12.72 14.06
CA LEU A 201 -3.29 -11.30 14.06
C LEU A 201 -2.26 -10.40 14.76
N ALA A 202 -1.67 -10.86 15.87
CA ALA A 202 -0.59 -10.14 16.54
C ALA A 202 0.65 -10.01 15.64
N ALA A 203 1.03 -11.08 14.96
CA ALA A 203 2.12 -11.04 13.98
C ALA A 203 1.82 -10.05 12.83
N THR A 204 0.58 -10.04 12.31
CA THR A 204 0.20 -9.04 11.28
C THR A 204 0.32 -7.61 11.80
N ALA A 205 -0.03 -7.35 13.06
CA ALA A 205 0.09 -6.01 13.64
C ALA A 205 1.56 -5.56 13.72
N VAL A 206 2.48 -6.44 14.13
CA VAL A 206 3.91 -6.15 14.16
C VAL A 206 4.45 -5.84 12.77
N PHE A 207 4.20 -6.72 11.77
CA PHE A 207 4.65 -6.50 10.40
C PHE A 207 4.01 -5.24 9.78
N LEU A 208 2.75 -4.95 10.10
CA LEU A 208 2.08 -3.73 9.66
C LEU A 208 2.77 -2.46 10.18
N ILE A 209 3.18 -2.46 11.45
CA ILE A 209 3.90 -1.33 12.05
C ILE A 209 5.21 -1.08 11.31
N PHE A 210 6.00 -2.12 11.04
CA PHE A 210 7.19 -2.00 10.20
C PHE A 210 6.86 -1.44 8.82
N GLY A 211 5.82 -1.97 8.18
CA GLY A 211 5.34 -1.50 6.88
C GLY A 211 5.01 0.00 6.90
N ILE A 212 4.15 0.43 7.79
CA ILE A 212 3.67 1.82 7.87
C ILE A 212 4.79 2.78 8.26
N LEU A 213 5.53 2.50 9.33
CA LEU A 213 6.58 3.40 9.83
C LEU A 213 7.65 3.65 8.77
N PHE A 214 8.21 2.58 8.20
CA PHE A 214 9.24 2.72 7.17
C PHE A 214 8.71 3.35 5.89
N ASN A 215 7.43 3.09 5.52
CA ASN A 215 6.83 3.78 4.38
C ASN A 215 6.71 5.29 4.62
N VAL A 216 6.16 5.68 5.76
CA VAL A 216 6.00 7.10 6.11
C VAL A 216 7.37 7.80 6.17
N MET A 217 8.35 7.20 6.84
CA MET A 217 9.71 7.74 6.92
C MET A 217 10.34 7.91 5.54
N CYS A 218 10.30 6.87 4.71
CA CYS A 218 10.85 6.91 3.36
C CYS A 218 10.18 7.98 2.48
N MET A 219 8.86 8.09 2.53
CA MET A 219 8.12 9.06 1.72
C MET A 219 8.36 10.50 2.15
N ARG A 220 8.70 10.74 3.42
CA ARG A 220 8.98 12.08 3.95
C ARG A 220 10.42 12.53 3.72
N ILE A 221 11.39 11.64 3.95
CA ILE A 221 12.82 11.95 3.87
C ILE A 221 13.34 11.82 2.45
N GLY A 222 12.91 10.77 1.73
CA GLY A 222 13.41 10.44 0.41
C GLY A 222 12.79 11.27 -0.72
N GLU A 223 13.56 11.49 -1.79
CA GLU A 223 12.98 11.90 -3.07
C GLU A 223 12.10 10.78 -3.60
N VAL A 224 10.86 11.12 -4.01
CA VAL A 224 9.86 10.14 -4.52
C VAL A 224 10.47 9.32 -5.66
N GLY A 225 11.16 9.98 -6.60
CA GLY A 225 11.81 9.32 -7.72
C GLY A 225 12.86 8.28 -7.30
N PHE A 226 13.57 8.46 -6.19
CA PHE A 226 14.55 7.48 -5.70
C PHE A 226 13.91 6.33 -4.91
N VAL A 227 12.90 6.64 -4.10
CA VAL A 227 12.31 5.70 -3.14
C VAL A 227 11.32 4.74 -3.80
N VAL A 228 10.54 5.23 -4.76
CA VAL A 228 9.42 4.50 -5.38
C VAL A 228 9.84 3.20 -6.09
N PRO A 229 10.98 3.11 -6.82
CA PRO A 229 11.40 1.85 -7.45
C PRO A 229 11.59 0.68 -6.47
N PHE A 230 11.97 0.97 -5.23
CA PHE A 230 12.14 -0.09 -4.22
C PHE A 230 10.81 -0.71 -3.78
N ARG A 231 9.67 -0.12 -4.12
CA ARG A 231 8.35 -0.74 -3.91
C ARG A 231 8.16 -2.01 -4.72
N TYR A 232 8.82 -2.14 -5.87
CA TYR A 232 8.74 -3.36 -6.67
C TYR A 232 9.25 -4.60 -5.93
N SER A 233 10.05 -4.44 -4.88
CA SER A 233 10.50 -5.58 -4.05
C SER A 233 9.36 -6.33 -3.38
N ILE A 234 8.17 -5.73 -3.20
CA ILE A 234 7.01 -6.42 -2.61
C ILE A 234 6.57 -7.62 -3.43
N ILE A 235 6.71 -7.55 -4.77
CA ILE A 235 6.29 -8.66 -5.64
C ILE A 235 7.14 -9.92 -5.41
N ILE A 236 8.43 -9.75 -5.11
CA ILE A 236 9.33 -10.85 -4.79
C ILE A 236 8.83 -11.57 -3.54
N PHE A 237 8.52 -10.81 -2.48
CA PHE A 237 7.98 -11.36 -1.23
C PHE A 237 6.59 -11.98 -1.44
N ALA A 238 5.71 -11.33 -2.23
CA ALA A 238 4.37 -11.86 -2.51
C ALA A 238 4.43 -13.19 -3.28
N ILE A 239 5.32 -13.33 -4.26
CA ILE A 239 5.52 -14.58 -4.99
C ILE A 239 6.06 -15.66 -4.04
N LEU A 240 7.08 -15.34 -3.23
CA LEU A 240 7.64 -16.27 -2.27
C LEU A 240 6.57 -16.77 -1.29
N TYR A 241 5.80 -15.88 -0.69
CA TYR A 241 4.69 -16.26 0.20
C TYR A 241 3.58 -17.02 -0.52
N GLY A 242 3.23 -16.61 -1.74
CA GLY A 242 2.23 -17.29 -2.57
C GLY A 242 2.61 -18.74 -2.86
N VAL A 243 3.87 -18.98 -3.23
CA VAL A 243 4.36 -20.34 -3.51
C VAL A 243 4.49 -21.16 -2.24
N ILE A 244 5.11 -20.60 -1.18
CA ILE A 244 5.45 -21.37 0.04
C ILE A 244 4.20 -21.71 0.87
N PHE A 245 3.29 -20.75 1.05
CA PHE A 245 2.16 -20.92 1.98
C PHE A 245 0.83 -21.26 1.29
N TYR A 246 0.68 -20.91 0.00
CA TYR A 246 -0.61 -21.03 -0.70
C TYR A 246 -0.57 -21.95 -1.92
N ASN A 247 0.60 -22.52 -2.26
CA ASN A 247 0.81 -23.26 -3.51
C ASN A 247 0.33 -22.49 -4.75
N GLU A 248 0.36 -21.15 -4.71
CA GLU A 248 -0.03 -20.28 -5.82
C GLU A 248 1.12 -20.12 -6.78
N ILE A 249 1.14 -20.89 -7.87
CA ILE A 249 2.12 -20.71 -8.93
C ILE A 249 1.69 -19.51 -9.80
N PRO A 250 2.60 -18.51 -9.99
CA PRO A 250 2.34 -17.39 -10.88
C PRO A 250 2.08 -17.88 -12.32
N ASP A 251 1.00 -17.43 -12.94
CA ASP A 251 0.75 -17.74 -14.33
C ASP A 251 1.59 -16.86 -15.26
N LEU A 252 1.72 -17.28 -16.53
CA LEU A 252 2.54 -16.58 -17.51
C LEU A 252 2.08 -15.13 -17.72
N SER A 253 0.78 -14.86 -17.66
CA SER A 253 0.22 -13.52 -17.83
C SER A 253 0.60 -12.61 -16.66
N MET A 254 0.55 -13.14 -15.43
CA MET A 254 1.00 -12.42 -14.23
C MET A 254 2.48 -12.07 -14.33
N VAL A 255 3.34 -13.02 -14.72
CA VAL A 255 4.78 -12.78 -14.88
C VAL A 255 5.04 -11.76 -15.98
N ALA A 256 4.45 -11.94 -17.17
CA ALA A 256 4.62 -11.02 -18.29
C ALA A 256 4.14 -9.60 -17.98
N GLY A 257 2.95 -9.45 -17.41
CA GLY A 257 2.41 -8.15 -17.02
C GLY A 257 3.28 -7.48 -15.94
N THR A 258 3.74 -8.23 -14.94
CA THR A 258 4.64 -7.73 -13.89
C THR A 258 5.97 -7.23 -14.47
N VAL A 259 6.59 -7.99 -15.38
CA VAL A 259 7.84 -7.59 -16.05
C VAL A 259 7.63 -6.29 -16.84
N ILE A 260 6.52 -6.15 -17.57
CA ILE A 260 6.18 -4.91 -18.30
C ILE A 260 6.08 -3.72 -17.33
N ILE A 261 5.30 -3.87 -16.24
CA ILE A 261 5.09 -2.79 -15.25
C ILE A 261 6.41 -2.37 -14.62
N ILE A 262 7.21 -3.33 -14.15
CA ILE A 262 8.49 -3.04 -13.49
C ILE A 262 9.46 -2.37 -14.47
N SER A 263 9.58 -2.89 -15.70
CA SER A 263 10.48 -2.34 -16.72
C SER A 263 10.11 -0.91 -17.08
N THR A 264 8.83 -0.60 -17.28
CA THR A 264 8.34 0.75 -17.58
C THR A 264 8.51 1.70 -16.41
N GLY A 265 8.29 1.23 -15.17
CA GLY A 265 8.50 1.99 -13.95
C GLY A 265 9.99 2.33 -13.74
N LEU A 266 10.90 1.36 -13.91
CA LEU A 266 12.34 1.59 -13.83
C LEU A 266 12.83 2.52 -14.94
N TYR A 267 12.33 2.36 -16.18
CA TYR A 267 12.67 3.27 -17.27
C TYR A 267 12.28 4.71 -16.95
N THR A 268 11.08 4.93 -16.42
CA THR A 268 10.61 6.25 -16.00
C THR A 268 11.53 6.86 -14.95
N PHE A 269 11.93 6.07 -13.96
CA PHE A 269 12.85 6.47 -12.89
C PHE A 269 14.23 6.88 -13.41
N TYR A 270 14.88 6.03 -14.19
CA TYR A 270 16.22 6.32 -14.76
C TYR A 270 16.20 7.63 -15.55
N ARG A 271 15.16 7.83 -16.34
CA ARG A 271 15.06 9.02 -17.17
C ARG A 271 14.84 10.30 -16.35
N GLU A 272 14.10 10.24 -15.26
CA GLU A 272 13.92 11.39 -14.36
C GLU A 272 15.25 11.84 -13.75
N LYS A 273 16.07 10.89 -13.33
CA LYS A 273 17.39 11.14 -12.78
C LYS A 273 18.33 11.85 -13.80
N PHE A 274 18.35 11.37 -15.04
CA PHE A 274 19.19 11.97 -16.09
C PHE A 274 18.71 13.36 -16.55
N THR A 275 17.40 13.61 -16.55
CA THR A 275 16.85 14.91 -16.94
C THR A 275 17.12 15.98 -15.88
N LYS A 276 17.00 15.64 -14.59
CA LYS A 276 17.35 16.55 -13.50
C LYS A 276 18.84 16.90 -13.48
N SER A 277 19.73 15.95 -13.76
CA SER A 277 21.17 16.18 -13.83
C SER A 277 21.57 17.14 -14.97
N LYS A 278 20.87 17.11 -16.11
CA LYS A 278 21.13 18.02 -17.25
C LYS A 278 20.64 19.46 -17.03
N ASN A 279 19.65 19.65 -16.17
CA ASN A 279 19.12 20.99 -15.86
C ASN A 279 19.88 21.69 -14.71
N LEU A 280 20.84 21.00 -14.09
CA LEU A 280 21.71 21.52 -13.02
C LEU A 280 23.13 21.85 -13.53
N GLN A 281 23.43 21.57 -14.78
CA GLN A 281 24.60 22.02 -15.55
C GLN A 281 24.20 23.15 -16.50
#